data_2fa0ee55711242ebd2084a0d84e8176d
#
_entry.id   2fa0ee55711242ebd2084a0d84e8176d
#
_cell.length_a   1.000
_cell.length_b   1.000
_cell.length_c   1.000
_cell.angle_alpha   90.00
_cell.angle_beta   90.00
_cell.angle_gamma   90.00
#
_symmetry.space_group_name_H-M   'P 1'
#
loop_
_entity.id
_entity.type
_entity.pdbx_description
1 polymer ?
#
loop_
_entity_poly.entity_id
_entity_poly.type
_entity_poly.pdbx_seq_one_letter_code
_entity_poly.pdbx_strand_id
1 'polypeptide(L)'
;RKASQMALEVVNAALPFTIGGSADLTGSNLTQTKDMTAVNASDFTGRYINYGIREFGMSAAMNGLSLSGLFKPYGGTFLVFADYARPAIRLAALMGVPTTFVMTHDSIGLGEDGPTHQPVETLASLRAIPNLTVLRPCDAMETAEAWEVAMASTKTPVLMALSRQGLPAMRKTALRENLLARGAYVLREPHGGRDVTLIATGSEVGIAMNAADAL
;
A
#
# COMPACT_ATOMS: atom_id res chain seq x y z
N ARG A 1 -5.46 6.38 -0.92
CA ARG A 1 -4.55 7.04 0.04
C ARG A 1 -5.25 7.61 1.28
N LYS A 2 -6.40 8.30 1.15
CA LYS A 2 -7.12 8.84 2.32
C LYS A 2 -7.63 7.72 3.24
N ALA A 3 -8.17 6.65 2.70
CA ALA A 3 -8.56 5.47 3.45
C ALA A 3 -7.37 4.84 4.20
N SER A 4 -6.19 4.82 3.57
CA SER A 4 -4.95 4.36 4.20
C SER A 4 -4.55 5.23 5.40
N GLN A 5 -4.65 6.57 5.27
CA GLN A 5 -4.41 7.45 6.41
C GLN A 5 -5.37 7.19 7.58
N MET A 6 -6.66 7.00 7.27
CA MET A 6 -7.67 6.68 8.29
C MET A 6 -7.37 5.35 8.99
N ALA A 7 -6.96 4.33 8.25
CA ALA A 7 -6.53 3.06 8.83
C ALA A 7 -5.26 3.22 9.69
N LEU A 8 -4.29 4.01 9.22
CA LEU A 8 -3.06 4.31 9.97
C LEU A 8 -3.33 5.04 11.30
N GLU A 9 -4.33 5.91 11.39
CA GLU A 9 -4.72 6.55 12.66
C GLU A 9 -5.03 5.47 13.73
N VAL A 10 -5.72 4.41 13.34
CA VAL A 10 -6.06 3.29 14.24
C VAL A 10 -4.83 2.41 14.50
N VAL A 11 -4.09 2.04 13.47
CA VAL A 11 -2.90 1.19 13.57
C VAL A 11 -1.83 1.83 14.46
N ASN A 12 -1.50 3.11 14.24
CA ASN A 12 -0.45 3.79 14.99
C ASN A 12 -0.84 4.05 16.46
N ALA A 13 -2.13 4.21 16.75
CA ALA A 13 -2.62 4.31 18.12
C ALA A 13 -2.54 2.96 18.85
N ALA A 14 -2.82 1.86 18.15
CA ALA A 14 -2.82 0.51 18.73
C ALA A 14 -1.40 -0.11 18.83
N LEU A 15 -0.48 0.28 17.92
CA LEU A 15 0.83 -0.34 17.79
C LEU A 15 1.95 0.71 17.99
N PRO A 16 2.45 0.91 19.22
CA PRO A 16 3.44 1.96 19.53
C PRO A 16 4.82 1.71 18.89
N PHE A 17 5.08 0.52 18.39
CA PHE A 17 6.32 0.15 17.70
C PHE A 17 6.29 0.40 16.18
N THR A 18 5.21 0.98 15.64
CA THR A 18 5.20 1.43 14.25
C THR A 18 6.05 2.68 14.09
N ILE A 19 6.78 2.77 12.99
CA ILE A 19 7.53 3.96 12.59
C ILE A 19 7.24 4.26 11.12
N GLY A 20 6.75 5.47 10.86
CA GLY A 20 6.33 5.89 9.53
C GLY A 20 7.37 6.77 8.83
N GLY A 21 7.16 7.01 7.55
CA GLY A 21 7.96 7.97 6.81
C GLY A 21 7.51 8.20 5.38
N SER A 22 8.20 9.09 4.68
CA SER A 22 7.99 9.33 3.26
C SER A 22 9.27 9.88 2.60
N ALA A 23 9.44 9.56 1.33
CA ALA A 23 10.48 10.12 0.48
C ALA A 23 10.02 11.49 -0.09
N ASP A 24 9.94 12.49 0.79
CA ASP A 24 9.55 13.89 0.50
C ASP A 24 8.12 14.08 -0.06
N LEU A 25 7.24 13.11 0.14
CA LEU A 25 5.88 13.10 -0.39
C LEU A 25 4.81 12.92 0.70
N THR A 26 5.10 13.32 1.95
CA THR A 26 4.21 13.11 3.10
C THR A 26 2.78 13.58 2.84
N GLY A 27 2.60 14.79 2.34
CA GLY A 27 1.28 15.37 2.04
C GLY A 27 0.55 14.67 0.88
N SER A 28 1.29 14.06 -0.04
CA SER A 28 0.73 13.32 -1.18
C SER A 28 0.44 11.86 -0.84
N ASN A 29 1.32 11.21 -0.08
CA ASN A 29 1.14 9.81 0.33
C ASN A 29 0.19 9.65 1.51
N LEU A 30 0.02 10.69 2.36
CA LEU A 30 -0.78 10.68 3.58
C LEU A 30 -0.33 9.58 4.57
N THR A 31 0.98 9.47 4.77
CA THR A 31 1.62 8.46 5.62
C THR A 31 1.85 8.92 7.06
N GLN A 32 1.72 10.20 7.36
CA GLN A 32 1.80 10.75 8.71
C GLN A 32 0.42 10.84 9.34
N THR A 33 0.28 10.37 10.58
CA THR A 33 -0.91 10.52 11.40
C THR A 33 -0.73 11.66 12.42
N LYS A 34 -1.84 12.12 13.01
CA LYS A 34 -1.86 13.31 13.90
C LYS A 34 -0.94 13.17 15.11
N ASP A 35 -0.84 11.95 15.65
CA ASP A 35 -0.08 11.67 16.87
C ASP A 35 1.40 11.37 16.62
N MET A 36 1.84 11.44 15.36
CA MET A 36 3.23 11.20 14.99
C MET A 36 4.00 12.50 14.84
N THR A 37 5.02 12.69 15.68
CA THR A 37 6.02 13.73 15.52
C THR A 37 7.20 13.24 14.69
N ALA A 38 7.86 14.16 14.00
CA ALA A 38 9.03 13.82 13.20
C ALA A 38 10.26 13.60 14.09
N VAL A 39 11.03 12.56 13.78
CA VAL A 39 12.38 12.36 14.32
C VAL A 39 13.29 13.44 13.75
N ASN A 40 14.09 14.08 14.60
CA ASN A 40 15.08 15.09 14.20
C ASN A 40 16.35 15.00 15.07
N ALA A 41 17.37 15.78 14.74
CA ALA A 41 18.68 15.72 15.39
C ALA A 41 18.66 16.09 16.90
N SER A 42 17.65 16.82 17.36
CA SER A 42 17.49 17.23 18.76
C SER A 42 16.44 16.40 19.51
N ASP A 43 15.58 15.64 18.79
CA ASP A 43 14.52 14.84 19.38
C ASP A 43 14.34 13.54 18.59
N PHE A 44 14.74 12.44 19.22
CA PHE A 44 14.60 11.08 18.68
C PHE A 44 13.36 10.33 19.20
N THR A 45 12.48 10.99 19.95
CA THR A 45 11.27 10.36 20.50
C THR A 45 10.13 10.24 19.48
N GLY A 46 10.25 10.92 18.34
CA GLY A 46 9.28 10.86 17.25
C GLY A 46 9.19 9.48 16.59
N ARG A 47 8.08 9.27 15.89
CA ARG A 47 7.81 8.03 15.15
C ARG A 47 7.60 8.25 13.64
N TYR A 48 8.05 9.39 13.13
CA TYR A 48 7.96 9.71 11.70
C TYR A 48 9.29 10.21 11.16
N ILE A 49 9.74 9.66 10.04
CA ILE A 49 11.03 10.00 9.41
C ILE A 49 10.79 10.69 8.07
N ASN A 50 11.30 11.90 7.92
CA ASN A 50 11.37 12.61 6.66
C ASN A 50 12.65 12.19 5.92
N TYR A 51 12.53 11.26 4.98
CA TYR A 51 13.69 10.68 4.28
C TYR A 51 14.26 11.61 3.19
N GLY A 52 13.54 12.66 2.80
CA GLY A 52 13.87 13.46 1.64
C GLY A 52 13.67 12.68 0.33
N ILE A 53 14.13 13.21 -0.80
CA ILE A 53 14.04 12.57 -2.13
C ILE A 53 15.07 11.43 -2.20
N ARG A 54 14.77 10.30 -1.51
CA ARG A 54 15.69 9.17 -1.33
C ARG A 54 14.93 7.85 -1.18
N GLU A 55 14.26 7.41 -2.22
CA GLU A 55 13.40 6.21 -2.22
C GLU A 55 14.19 4.94 -1.86
N PHE A 56 15.39 4.79 -2.43
CA PHE A 56 16.30 3.69 -2.07
C PHE A 56 16.74 3.79 -0.62
N GLY A 57 17.22 4.97 -0.19
CA GLY A 57 17.67 5.20 1.18
C GLY A 57 16.57 4.97 2.21
N MET A 58 15.34 5.47 1.94
CA MET A 58 14.16 5.18 2.76
C MET A 58 13.91 3.68 2.88
N SER A 59 13.84 2.99 1.75
CA SER A 59 13.52 1.56 1.73
C SER A 59 14.60 0.73 2.41
N ALA A 60 15.89 1.07 2.23
CA ALA A 60 17.00 0.39 2.88
C ALA A 60 17.01 0.64 4.40
N ALA A 61 16.76 1.89 4.84
CA ALA A 61 16.66 2.23 6.26
C ALA A 61 15.48 1.49 6.93
N MET A 62 14.33 1.41 6.25
CA MET A 62 13.18 0.63 6.74
C MET A 62 13.51 -0.85 6.87
N ASN A 63 14.26 -1.43 5.94
CA ASN A 63 14.73 -2.81 6.06
C ASN A 63 15.60 -2.99 7.30
N GLY A 64 16.51 -2.04 7.59
CA GLY A 64 17.33 -2.05 8.80
C GLY A 64 16.50 -1.94 10.08
N LEU A 65 15.51 -1.05 10.11
CA LEU A 65 14.57 -0.93 11.23
C LEU A 65 13.79 -2.23 11.46
N SER A 66 13.34 -2.86 10.39
CA SER A 66 12.63 -4.15 10.45
C SER A 66 13.54 -5.28 10.96
N LEU A 67 14.81 -5.32 10.50
CA LEU A 67 15.81 -6.30 10.94
C LEU A 67 16.17 -6.17 12.43
N SER A 68 16.05 -4.97 13.02
CA SER A 68 16.27 -4.79 14.46
C SER A 68 15.30 -5.59 15.33
N GLY A 69 14.15 -5.99 14.78
CA GLY A 69 13.06 -6.65 15.49
C GLY A 69 12.27 -5.74 16.45
N LEU A 70 12.63 -4.45 16.55
CA LEU A 70 12.01 -3.49 17.46
C LEU A 70 10.86 -2.72 16.82
N PHE A 71 10.88 -2.58 15.50
CA PHE A 71 9.95 -1.70 14.76
C PHE A 71 9.20 -2.42 13.65
N LYS A 72 8.00 -1.95 13.38
CA LYS A 72 7.22 -2.19 12.17
C LYS A 72 7.28 -0.93 11.29
N PRO A 73 8.28 -0.82 10.40
CA PRO A 73 8.43 0.36 9.57
C PRO A 73 7.45 0.36 8.40
N TYR A 74 6.96 1.55 8.06
CA TYR A 74 6.27 1.79 6.79
C TYR A 74 6.74 3.11 6.18
N GLY A 75 6.78 3.17 4.85
CA GLY A 75 7.22 4.37 4.16
C GLY A 75 6.56 4.54 2.81
N GLY A 76 6.34 5.80 2.43
CA GLY A 76 5.59 6.17 1.25
C GLY A 76 6.39 6.89 0.19
N THR A 77 6.03 6.58 -1.06
CA THR A 77 6.39 7.34 -2.26
C THR A 77 5.33 7.09 -3.34
N PHE A 78 5.48 7.64 -4.54
CA PHE A 78 4.63 7.27 -5.67
C PHE A 78 5.03 5.90 -6.23
N LEU A 79 4.08 5.16 -6.79
CA LEU A 79 4.33 3.80 -7.28
C LEU A 79 5.40 3.77 -8.37
N VAL A 80 5.43 4.74 -9.28
CA VAL A 80 6.44 4.83 -10.34
C VAL A 80 7.86 4.93 -9.76
N PHE A 81 8.03 5.56 -8.59
CA PHE A 81 9.32 5.69 -7.93
C PHE A 81 9.79 4.43 -7.20
N ALA A 82 8.97 3.37 -7.23
CA ALA A 82 9.44 2.03 -6.87
C ALA A 82 10.66 1.62 -7.72
N ASP A 83 10.83 2.16 -8.92
CA ASP A 83 12.00 1.90 -9.76
C ASP A 83 13.31 2.38 -9.10
N TYR A 84 13.28 3.49 -8.38
CA TYR A 84 14.44 3.93 -7.58
C TYR A 84 14.65 3.06 -6.33
N ALA A 85 13.58 2.56 -5.72
CA ALA A 85 13.61 1.75 -4.51
C ALA A 85 13.79 0.23 -4.77
N ARG A 86 13.66 -0.21 -6.02
CA ARG A 86 13.55 -1.62 -6.42
C ARG A 86 14.62 -2.54 -5.81
N PRO A 87 15.92 -2.20 -5.79
CA PRO A 87 16.91 -3.06 -5.17
C PRO A 87 16.66 -3.29 -3.67
N ALA A 88 16.24 -2.26 -2.93
CA ALA A 88 15.93 -2.37 -1.51
C ALA A 88 14.63 -3.16 -1.25
N ILE A 89 13.59 -2.98 -2.09
CA ILE A 89 12.36 -3.78 -2.04
C ILE A 89 12.68 -5.27 -2.28
N ARG A 90 13.50 -5.55 -3.30
CA ARG A 90 13.93 -6.92 -3.60
C ARG A 90 14.73 -7.52 -2.46
N LEU A 91 15.61 -6.73 -1.81
CA LEU A 91 16.36 -7.19 -0.64
C LEU A 91 15.46 -7.46 0.55
N ALA A 92 14.42 -6.65 0.80
CA ALA A 92 13.43 -6.94 1.84
C ALA A 92 12.78 -8.33 1.63
N ALA A 93 12.40 -8.64 0.40
CA ALA A 93 11.83 -9.93 0.04
C ALA A 93 12.83 -11.08 0.21
N LEU A 94 14.07 -10.90 -0.22
CA LEU A 94 15.15 -11.88 -0.11
C LEU A 94 15.52 -12.18 1.36
N MET A 95 15.60 -11.14 2.18
CA MET A 95 15.92 -11.26 3.62
C MET A 95 14.73 -11.75 4.46
N GLY A 96 13.51 -11.74 3.89
CA GLY A 96 12.32 -12.12 4.62
C GLY A 96 11.95 -11.14 5.75
N VAL A 97 12.07 -9.82 5.50
CA VAL A 97 11.75 -8.79 6.49
C VAL A 97 10.39 -8.13 6.21
N PRO A 98 9.54 -7.96 7.23
CA PRO A 98 8.17 -7.48 7.08
C PRO A 98 8.09 -5.94 6.96
N THR A 99 8.82 -5.37 6.02
CA THR A 99 8.78 -3.94 5.70
C THR A 99 7.51 -3.61 4.92
N THR A 100 6.85 -2.49 5.22
CA THR A 100 5.64 -2.05 4.51
C THR A 100 5.93 -0.87 3.59
N PHE A 101 5.71 -1.05 2.29
CA PHE A 101 5.87 -0.03 1.26
C PHE A 101 4.51 0.53 0.86
N VAL A 102 4.28 1.83 1.09
CA VAL A 102 3.02 2.53 0.76
C VAL A 102 3.22 3.30 -0.54
N MET A 103 2.84 2.69 -1.66
CA MET A 103 3.06 3.22 -3.00
C MET A 103 1.76 3.83 -3.53
N THR A 104 1.66 5.16 -3.51
CA THR A 104 0.47 5.86 -3.99
C THR A 104 0.58 6.25 -5.46
N HIS A 105 -0.50 6.83 -6.04
CA HIS A 105 -0.54 7.23 -7.45
C HIS A 105 -0.28 6.01 -8.37
N ASP A 106 -1.12 4.99 -8.20
CA ASP A 106 -0.91 3.61 -8.66
C ASP A 106 -1.18 3.35 -10.14
N SER A 107 -1.70 4.34 -10.89
CA SER A 107 -2.13 4.16 -12.27
C SER A 107 -2.08 5.44 -13.09
N ILE A 108 -2.35 5.34 -14.38
CA ILE A 108 -2.53 6.48 -15.28
C ILE A 108 -3.67 7.42 -14.82
N GLY A 109 -4.57 6.96 -13.96
CA GLY A 109 -5.65 7.74 -13.36
C GLY A 109 -5.19 8.80 -12.35
N LEU A 110 -3.89 8.95 -12.10
CA LEU A 110 -3.35 10.01 -11.25
C LEU A 110 -3.53 11.43 -11.85
N GLY A 111 -3.63 11.55 -13.19
CA GLY A 111 -4.03 12.78 -13.86
C GLY A 111 -2.89 13.70 -14.28
N GLU A 112 -2.89 14.93 -13.79
CA GLU A 112 -2.07 16.05 -14.29
C GLU A 112 -0.56 15.91 -14.16
N ASP A 113 -0.05 15.05 -13.28
CA ASP A 113 1.38 14.82 -13.13
C ASP A 113 2.04 14.24 -14.41
N GLY A 114 1.24 13.62 -15.26
CA GLY A 114 1.64 13.20 -16.60
C GLY A 114 2.49 11.92 -16.66
N PRO A 115 3.05 11.62 -17.85
CA PRO A 115 3.68 10.31 -18.14
C PRO A 115 4.87 9.96 -17.26
N THR A 116 5.59 10.95 -16.75
CA THR A 116 6.75 10.73 -15.86
C THR A 116 6.35 10.14 -14.49
N HIS A 117 5.06 10.23 -14.13
CA HIS A 117 4.52 9.78 -12.85
C HIS A 117 3.49 8.66 -13.00
N GLN A 118 3.06 8.36 -14.22
CA GLN A 118 2.02 7.37 -14.54
C GLN A 118 2.63 5.98 -14.70
N PRO A 119 2.49 5.07 -13.71
CA PRO A 119 3.01 3.72 -13.81
C PRO A 119 2.16 2.88 -14.78
N VAL A 120 2.81 2.08 -15.61
CA VAL A 120 2.17 1.13 -16.55
C VAL A 120 2.61 -0.29 -16.21
N GLU A 121 3.90 -0.60 -16.35
CA GLU A 121 4.49 -1.93 -16.12
C GLU A 121 4.83 -2.21 -14.67
N THR A 122 4.80 -1.21 -13.80
CA THR A 122 5.37 -1.23 -12.44
C THR A 122 4.74 -2.33 -11.57
N LEU A 123 3.41 -2.47 -11.58
CA LEU A 123 2.73 -3.52 -10.82
C LEU A 123 3.11 -4.92 -11.26
N ALA A 124 3.15 -5.18 -12.58
CA ALA A 124 3.53 -6.47 -13.12
C ALA A 124 4.95 -6.85 -12.72
N SER A 125 5.88 -5.89 -12.82
CA SER A 125 7.28 -6.08 -12.47
C SER A 125 7.51 -6.30 -10.96
N LEU A 126 6.72 -5.67 -10.10
CA LEU A 126 6.76 -5.88 -8.65
C LEU A 126 6.18 -7.24 -8.26
N ARG A 127 5.08 -7.65 -8.90
CA ARG A 127 4.48 -8.98 -8.69
C ARG A 127 5.40 -10.13 -9.10
N ALA A 128 6.38 -9.87 -9.97
CA ALA A 128 7.39 -10.87 -10.35
C ALA A 128 8.49 -11.08 -9.29
N ILE A 129 8.58 -10.24 -8.24
CA ILE A 129 9.56 -10.41 -7.17
C ILE A 129 9.10 -11.52 -6.22
N PRO A 130 9.86 -12.63 -6.08
CA PRO A 130 9.51 -13.69 -5.13
C PRO A 130 9.46 -13.17 -3.69
N ASN A 131 8.52 -13.68 -2.90
CA ASN A 131 8.31 -13.30 -1.50
C ASN A 131 7.98 -11.81 -1.28
N LEU A 132 7.42 -11.13 -2.29
CA LEU A 132 6.83 -9.79 -2.13
C LEU A 132 5.31 -9.90 -2.25
N THR A 133 4.58 -9.51 -1.20
CA THR A 133 3.12 -9.38 -1.27
C THR A 133 2.76 -8.02 -1.85
N VAL A 134 2.10 -8.01 -3.01
CA VAL A 134 1.64 -6.79 -3.67
C VAL A 134 0.12 -6.70 -3.58
N LEU A 135 -0.39 -5.73 -2.82
CA LEU A 135 -1.81 -5.49 -2.60
C LEU A 135 -2.26 -4.22 -3.35
N ARG A 136 -3.39 -4.29 -4.00
CA ARG A 136 -3.99 -3.15 -4.71
C ARG A 136 -5.47 -3.03 -4.37
N PRO A 137 -5.78 -2.45 -3.20
CA PRO A 137 -7.15 -2.37 -2.69
C PRO A 137 -8.04 -1.46 -3.53
N CYS A 138 -9.30 -1.86 -3.73
CA CYS A 138 -10.28 -1.15 -4.54
C CYS A 138 -11.11 -0.14 -3.75
N ASP A 139 -11.17 -0.25 -2.43
CA ASP A 139 -11.98 0.63 -1.58
C ASP A 139 -11.38 0.81 -0.16
N ALA A 140 -12.14 1.45 0.72
CA ALA A 140 -11.69 1.72 2.08
C ALA A 140 -11.60 0.46 2.92
N MET A 141 -12.50 -0.52 2.73
CA MET A 141 -12.47 -1.78 3.46
C MET A 141 -11.24 -2.60 3.09
N GLU A 142 -11.01 -2.81 1.80
CA GLU A 142 -9.81 -3.52 1.35
C GLU A 142 -8.52 -2.79 1.77
N THR A 143 -8.54 -1.45 1.85
CA THR A 143 -7.39 -0.69 2.34
C THR A 143 -7.12 -0.96 3.82
N ALA A 144 -8.15 -1.07 4.65
CA ALA A 144 -7.99 -1.47 6.06
C ALA A 144 -7.50 -2.92 6.19
N GLU A 145 -8.07 -3.84 5.40
CA GLU A 145 -7.62 -5.23 5.31
C GLU A 145 -6.16 -5.35 4.85
N ALA A 146 -5.72 -4.50 3.92
CA ALA A 146 -4.33 -4.45 3.48
C ALA A 146 -3.38 -4.04 4.61
N TRP A 147 -3.77 -3.08 5.47
CA TRP A 147 -3.02 -2.73 6.65
C TRP A 147 -2.97 -3.86 7.69
N GLU A 148 -4.06 -4.61 7.86
CA GLU A 148 -4.06 -5.79 8.71
C GLU A 148 -3.06 -6.85 8.21
N VAL A 149 -3.08 -7.16 6.91
CA VAL A 149 -2.09 -8.07 6.29
C VAL A 149 -0.66 -7.57 6.51
N ALA A 150 -0.41 -6.27 6.31
CA ALA A 150 0.91 -5.68 6.48
C ALA A 150 1.40 -5.78 7.94
N MET A 151 0.55 -5.47 8.91
CA MET A 151 0.90 -5.52 10.32
C MET A 151 1.04 -6.95 10.85
N ALA A 152 0.26 -7.89 10.34
CA ALA A 152 0.35 -9.31 10.69
C ALA A 152 1.57 -10.01 10.05
N SER A 153 2.13 -9.47 8.98
CA SER A 153 3.27 -10.10 8.29
C SER A 153 4.51 -10.15 9.21
N THR A 154 5.21 -11.28 9.19
CA THR A 154 6.42 -11.50 10.01
C THR A 154 7.68 -11.78 9.19
N LYS A 155 7.53 -12.26 7.94
CA LYS A 155 8.64 -12.71 7.09
C LYS A 155 8.51 -12.27 5.63
N THR A 156 7.49 -11.48 5.31
CA THR A 156 7.22 -11.08 3.93
C THR A 156 6.97 -9.58 3.89
N PRO A 157 7.71 -8.81 3.07
CA PRO A 157 7.40 -7.41 2.87
C PRO A 157 6.06 -7.26 2.14
N VAL A 158 5.34 -6.21 2.48
CA VAL A 158 4.06 -5.87 1.88
C VAL A 158 4.17 -4.54 1.14
N LEU A 159 3.77 -4.52 -0.12
CA LEU A 159 3.67 -3.32 -0.93
C LEU A 159 2.20 -3.06 -1.24
N MET A 160 1.71 -1.89 -0.82
CA MET A 160 0.34 -1.44 -1.08
C MET A 160 0.35 -0.40 -2.20
N ALA A 161 -0.28 -0.72 -3.33
CA ALA A 161 -0.49 0.21 -4.43
C ALA A 161 -1.84 0.91 -4.27
N LEU A 162 -1.80 2.21 -4.00
CA LEU A 162 -2.96 3.02 -3.63
C LEU A 162 -3.27 4.08 -4.67
N SER A 163 -4.54 4.23 -5.04
CA SER A 163 -4.97 5.26 -5.98
C SER A 163 -4.77 6.69 -5.45
N ARG A 164 -4.50 7.63 -6.36
CA ARG A 164 -4.57 9.07 -6.07
C ARG A 164 -6.01 9.54 -5.92
N GLN A 165 -6.85 9.14 -6.85
CA GLN A 165 -8.27 9.50 -6.91
C GLN A 165 -9.09 8.78 -5.84
N GLY A 166 -10.26 9.33 -5.52
CA GLY A 166 -11.26 8.68 -4.70
C GLY A 166 -11.91 7.53 -5.46
N LEU A 167 -12.15 6.42 -4.77
CA LEU A 167 -12.83 5.26 -5.33
C LEU A 167 -14.15 5.04 -4.59
N PRO A 168 -15.19 4.54 -5.27
CA PRO A 168 -16.46 4.20 -4.62
C PRO A 168 -16.29 2.98 -3.70
N ALA A 169 -17.14 2.87 -2.69
CA ALA A 169 -17.19 1.68 -1.85
C ALA A 169 -17.81 0.53 -2.65
N MET A 170 -17.05 -0.52 -2.86
CA MET A 170 -17.49 -1.74 -3.55
C MET A 170 -18.20 -2.69 -2.60
N ARG A 171 -17.66 -2.87 -1.41
CA ARG A 171 -18.29 -3.64 -0.34
C ARG A 171 -19.03 -2.71 0.62
N LYS A 172 -20.30 -3.04 0.91
CA LYS A 172 -21.17 -2.25 1.80
C LYS A 172 -21.24 -2.81 3.21
N THR A 173 -20.77 -4.04 3.41
CA THR A 173 -20.85 -4.76 4.70
C THR A 173 -19.45 -5.18 5.13
N ALA A 174 -19.06 -4.77 6.32
CA ALA A 174 -17.83 -5.24 6.94
C ALA A 174 -18.00 -6.70 7.38
N LEU A 175 -17.03 -7.53 7.08
CA LEU A 175 -16.93 -8.90 7.53
C LEU A 175 -15.83 -9.00 8.59
N ARG A 176 -15.92 -10.02 9.46
CA ARG A 176 -14.81 -10.33 10.38
C ARG A 176 -13.62 -10.93 9.64
N GLU A 177 -13.87 -11.57 8.52
CA GLU A 177 -12.86 -12.21 7.71
C GLU A 177 -12.21 -11.17 6.77
N ASN A 178 -10.90 -11.20 6.71
CA ASN A 178 -10.11 -10.41 5.77
C ASN A 178 -10.17 -11.06 4.38
N LEU A 179 -11.02 -10.55 3.50
CA LEU A 179 -11.19 -11.13 2.16
C LEU A 179 -9.99 -10.81 1.25
N LEU A 180 -9.35 -9.67 1.44
CA LEU A 180 -8.16 -9.30 0.66
C LEU A 180 -7.02 -10.32 0.88
N ALA A 181 -6.88 -10.87 2.09
CA ALA A 181 -5.87 -11.88 2.42
C ALA A 181 -6.01 -13.18 1.61
N ARG A 182 -7.17 -13.43 1.01
CA ARG A 182 -7.38 -14.58 0.10
C ARG A 182 -6.68 -14.39 -1.26
N GLY A 183 -6.23 -13.17 -1.58
CA GLY A 183 -5.62 -12.81 -2.87
C GLY A 183 -6.66 -12.51 -3.95
N ALA A 184 -7.75 -13.26 -4.00
CA ALA A 184 -8.90 -13.00 -4.88
C ALA A 184 -10.18 -13.57 -4.24
N TYR A 185 -11.29 -12.92 -4.50
CA TYR A 185 -12.60 -13.37 -4.04
C TYR A 185 -13.70 -12.90 -5.02
N VAL A 186 -14.84 -13.54 -4.98
CA VAL A 186 -16.01 -13.15 -5.78
C VAL A 186 -16.71 -11.98 -5.11
N LEU A 187 -16.70 -10.82 -5.78
CA LEU A 187 -17.39 -9.62 -5.32
C LEU A 187 -18.88 -9.65 -5.66
N ARG A 188 -19.24 -10.23 -6.80
CA ARG A 188 -20.61 -10.36 -7.27
C ARG A 188 -20.81 -11.66 -8.03
N GLU A 189 -21.83 -12.43 -7.63
CA GLU A 189 -22.28 -13.60 -8.37
C GLU A 189 -23.30 -13.21 -9.47
N PRO A 190 -23.40 -13.98 -10.57
CA PRO A 190 -24.39 -13.76 -11.61
C PRO A 190 -25.79 -14.14 -11.11
N HIS A 191 -26.83 -13.53 -11.71
CA HIS A 191 -28.23 -13.89 -11.43
C HIS A 191 -28.70 -15.19 -12.09
N GLY A 192 -27.86 -15.81 -12.92
CA GLY A 192 -28.14 -17.03 -13.67
C GLY A 192 -26.89 -17.87 -13.87
N GLY A 193 -26.76 -18.48 -15.06
CA GLY A 193 -25.52 -19.15 -15.45
C GLY A 193 -24.36 -18.15 -15.61
N ARG A 194 -23.14 -18.62 -15.43
CA ARG A 194 -21.93 -17.82 -15.61
C ARG A 194 -21.43 -17.96 -17.04
N ASP A 195 -21.55 -16.91 -17.85
CA ASP A 195 -21.01 -16.88 -19.22
C ASP A 195 -19.61 -16.26 -19.26
N VAL A 196 -19.31 -15.30 -18.37
CA VAL A 196 -18.04 -14.58 -18.33
C VAL A 196 -17.60 -14.32 -16.87
N THR A 197 -16.29 -14.21 -16.65
CA THR A 197 -15.71 -13.75 -15.39
C THR A 197 -14.87 -12.52 -15.65
N LEU A 198 -15.22 -11.41 -14.99
CA LEU A 198 -14.43 -10.17 -14.98
C LEU A 198 -13.49 -10.17 -13.79
N ILE A 199 -12.18 -9.96 -14.02
CA ILE A 199 -11.16 -9.91 -12.98
C ILE A 199 -10.56 -8.50 -12.98
N ALA A 200 -10.56 -7.85 -11.82
CA ALA A 200 -10.04 -6.49 -11.67
C ALA A 200 -9.40 -6.28 -10.29
N THR A 201 -8.57 -5.26 -10.16
CA THR A 201 -7.94 -4.83 -8.89
C THR A 201 -7.97 -3.30 -8.80
N GLY A 202 -7.96 -2.77 -7.58
CA GLY A 202 -7.84 -1.32 -7.35
C GLY A 202 -8.93 -0.52 -8.06
N SER A 203 -8.53 0.55 -8.74
CA SER A 203 -9.45 1.47 -9.42
C SER A 203 -10.28 0.82 -10.53
N GLU A 204 -9.82 -0.27 -11.13
CA GLU A 204 -10.50 -0.93 -12.23
C GLU A 204 -11.67 -1.81 -11.77
N VAL A 205 -11.78 -2.11 -10.46
CA VAL A 205 -12.93 -2.87 -9.92
C VAL A 205 -14.24 -2.14 -10.17
N GLY A 206 -14.28 -0.81 -9.98
CA GLY A 206 -15.48 -0.01 -10.30
C GLY A 206 -15.85 -0.08 -11.77
N ILE A 207 -14.85 -0.08 -12.67
CA ILE A 207 -15.06 -0.21 -14.12
C ILE A 207 -15.62 -1.59 -14.46
N ALA A 208 -15.05 -2.65 -13.87
CA ALA A 208 -15.53 -4.02 -14.06
C ALA A 208 -16.97 -4.20 -13.56
N MET A 209 -17.34 -3.59 -12.43
CA MET A 209 -18.71 -3.61 -11.92
C MET A 209 -19.68 -2.94 -12.86
N ASN A 210 -19.34 -1.75 -13.40
CA ASN A 210 -20.16 -1.07 -14.40
C ASN A 210 -20.29 -1.87 -15.69
N ALA A 211 -19.21 -2.51 -16.14
CA ALA A 211 -19.25 -3.40 -17.31
C ALA A 211 -20.19 -4.59 -17.07
N ALA A 212 -20.15 -5.20 -15.90
CA ALA A 212 -21.02 -6.30 -15.53
C ALA A 212 -22.51 -5.87 -15.36
N ASP A 213 -22.80 -4.58 -15.15
CA ASP A 213 -24.17 -4.05 -15.18
C ASP A 213 -24.69 -3.84 -16.61
N ALA A 214 -23.79 -3.71 -17.58
CA ALA A 214 -24.11 -3.49 -18.98
C ALA A 214 -24.22 -4.79 -19.80
N LEU A 215 -23.69 -5.90 -19.29
CA LEU A 215 -23.75 -7.25 -19.90
C LEU A 215 -25.03 -7.96 -19.51
#